data_7987b14683be4130804fbd9176bac5d5
#
_entry.id   7987b14683be4130804fbd9176bac5d5
#
_cell.length_a   1.000
_cell.length_b   1.000
_cell.length_c   1.000
_cell.angle_alpha   90.00
_cell.angle_beta   90.00
_cell.angle_gamma   90.00
#
_symmetry.space_group_name_H-M   'P 1'
#
loop_
_entity.id
_entity.type
_entity.pdbx_description
1 polymer ?
#
loop_
_entity_poly.entity_id
_entity_poly.type
_entity_poly.pdbx_seq_one_letter_code
_entity_poly.pdbx_strand_id
1 'polypeptide(L)'
;MNVGLRELEEKRKSLESLVDIAFFIPCLNEEHSIIPTLDKLVKVAQEFKLSFELLIYNDGSTDNTRTLVENYAKEHPALFLHLINNQKRKGLGYNYIDGAFVGFGKYYMMICGDNSETEDSLREIIKKKGTANIVIPYFGAQDTRRSFRRKLSRLFTAIVNFINGYQVKYYNGTVLHERLNVMRWHPSSSGFAYQAEMLTIMLDEHKTYCEVQVANRDREKGVSRAFHLQNIFSVMHSLLQIFFRRIRRTIWPL
;
A
#
# COMPACT_ATOMS: atom_id res chain seq x y z
N MET A 1 -34.31 -10.92 7.20
CA MET A 1 -32.97 -10.58 6.69
C MET A 1 -33.03 -10.64 5.17
N ASN A 2 -32.79 -9.55 4.49
CA ASN A 2 -33.12 -9.31 3.09
C ASN A 2 -32.42 -10.31 2.15
N VAL A 3 -33.22 -10.98 1.28
CA VAL A 3 -32.72 -11.92 0.25
C VAL A 3 -31.61 -11.28 -0.60
N GLY A 4 -31.74 -10.01 -0.96
CA GLY A 4 -30.73 -9.29 -1.73
C GLY A 4 -29.37 -9.08 -1.05
N LEU A 5 -29.29 -9.01 0.28
CA LEU A 5 -28.03 -8.93 1.01
C LEU A 5 -27.26 -10.25 0.96
N ARG A 6 -27.95 -11.39 1.05
CA ARG A 6 -27.34 -12.72 0.92
C ARG A 6 -26.78 -12.95 -0.48
N GLU A 7 -27.53 -12.61 -1.51
CA GLU A 7 -27.07 -12.72 -2.90
C GLU A 7 -25.82 -11.84 -3.17
N LEU A 8 -25.79 -10.63 -2.61
CA LEU A 8 -24.62 -9.74 -2.71
C LEU A 8 -23.41 -10.31 -1.96
N GLU A 9 -23.61 -10.88 -0.77
CA GLU A 9 -22.56 -11.55 0.01
C GLU A 9 -22.01 -12.79 -0.71
N GLU A 10 -22.89 -13.61 -1.29
CA GLU A 10 -22.46 -14.79 -2.06
C GLU A 10 -21.71 -14.40 -3.32
N LYS A 11 -22.19 -13.42 -4.07
CA LYS A 11 -21.51 -12.89 -5.25
C LYS A 11 -20.14 -12.29 -4.88
N ARG A 12 -20.06 -11.56 -3.76
CA ARG A 12 -18.80 -11.03 -3.25
C ARG A 12 -17.83 -12.15 -2.89
N LYS A 13 -18.27 -13.17 -2.16
CA LYS A 13 -17.46 -14.35 -1.81
C LYS A 13 -16.97 -15.10 -3.04
N SER A 14 -17.81 -15.24 -4.07
CA SER A 14 -17.40 -15.88 -5.32
C SER A 14 -16.32 -15.07 -6.04
N LEU A 15 -16.41 -13.75 -6.08
CA LEU A 15 -15.38 -12.87 -6.66
C LEU A 15 -14.10 -12.89 -5.82
N GLU A 16 -14.18 -12.86 -4.50
CA GLU A 16 -13.03 -12.98 -3.58
C GLU A 16 -12.28 -14.31 -3.75
N SER A 17 -12.95 -15.38 -4.18
CA SER A 17 -12.31 -16.67 -4.48
C SER A 17 -11.60 -16.69 -5.82
N LEU A 18 -11.88 -15.74 -6.71
CA LEU A 18 -11.37 -15.68 -8.09
C LEU A 18 -10.19 -14.73 -8.25
N VAL A 19 -10.00 -13.78 -7.32
CA VAL A 19 -8.93 -12.78 -7.41
C VAL A 19 -7.86 -13.01 -6.34
N ASP A 20 -6.64 -13.28 -6.79
CA ASP A 20 -5.51 -13.48 -5.88
C ASP A 20 -5.07 -12.18 -5.22
N ILE A 21 -4.82 -11.13 -6.01
CA ILE A 21 -4.25 -9.87 -5.52
C ILE A 21 -5.03 -8.68 -6.07
N ALA A 22 -5.41 -7.77 -5.17
CA ALA A 22 -5.83 -6.43 -5.49
C ALA A 22 -4.62 -5.48 -5.40
N PHE A 23 -4.22 -4.90 -6.52
CA PHE A 23 -3.17 -3.88 -6.55
C PHE A 23 -3.78 -2.50 -6.42
N PHE A 24 -3.49 -1.83 -5.31
CA PHE A 24 -3.90 -0.45 -5.08
C PHE A 24 -2.84 0.51 -5.63
N ILE A 25 -3.23 1.38 -6.56
CA ILE A 25 -2.33 2.26 -7.28
C ILE A 25 -2.73 3.71 -7.07
N PRO A 26 -2.19 4.37 -6.02
CA PRO A 26 -2.44 5.80 -5.80
C PRO A 26 -1.69 6.65 -6.80
N CYS A 27 -2.38 7.62 -7.39
CA CYS A 27 -1.84 8.55 -8.38
C CYS A 27 -2.15 10.00 -7.99
N LEU A 28 -1.16 10.88 -8.15
CA LEU A 28 -1.34 12.33 -8.04
C LEU A 28 -0.31 13.04 -8.93
N ASN A 29 -0.73 13.42 -10.13
CA ASN A 29 0.11 14.00 -11.18
C ASN A 29 1.26 13.05 -11.58
N GLU A 30 0.88 11.89 -12.12
CA GLU A 30 1.80 10.82 -12.52
C GLU A 30 1.69 10.53 -14.04
N GLU A 31 1.37 11.53 -14.88
CA GLU A 31 1.18 11.37 -16.34
C GLU A 31 2.38 10.75 -17.06
N HIS A 32 3.60 10.94 -16.53
CA HIS A 32 4.82 10.40 -17.14
C HIS A 32 5.15 8.96 -16.68
N SER A 33 4.56 8.51 -15.59
CA SER A 33 4.98 7.28 -14.90
C SER A 33 3.86 6.23 -14.76
N ILE A 34 2.58 6.63 -14.86
CA ILE A 34 1.46 5.74 -14.60
C ILE A 34 1.42 4.57 -15.60
N ILE A 35 1.56 4.81 -16.90
CA ILE A 35 1.51 3.74 -17.90
C ILE A 35 2.67 2.75 -17.75
N PRO A 36 3.95 3.19 -17.66
CA PRO A 36 5.04 2.26 -17.35
C PRO A 36 4.85 1.48 -16.05
N THR A 37 4.17 2.06 -15.04
CA THR A 37 3.83 1.35 -13.80
C THR A 37 2.83 0.22 -14.05
N LEU A 38 1.76 0.51 -14.79
CA LEU A 38 0.72 -0.48 -15.12
C LEU A 38 1.28 -1.62 -15.96
N ASP A 39 2.03 -1.32 -17.01
CA ASP A 39 2.65 -2.33 -17.90
C ASP A 39 3.56 -3.28 -17.13
N LYS A 40 4.43 -2.72 -16.29
CA LYS A 40 5.33 -3.49 -15.43
C LYS A 40 4.54 -4.42 -14.50
N LEU A 41 3.50 -3.89 -13.86
CA LEU A 41 2.71 -4.64 -12.91
C LEU A 41 1.94 -5.78 -13.57
N VAL A 42 1.29 -5.50 -14.71
CA VAL A 42 0.58 -6.49 -15.52
C VAL A 42 1.54 -7.60 -15.96
N LYS A 43 2.72 -7.23 -16.49
CA LYS A 43 3.77 -8.18 -16.90
C LYS A 43 4.14 -9.12 -15.76
N VAL A 44 4.49 -8.57 -14.59
CA VAL A 44 4.92 -9.39 -13.44
C VAL A 44 3.76 -10.25 -12.93
N ALA A 45 2.54 -9.73 -12.84
CA ALA A 45 1.39 -10.52 -12.41
C ALA A 45 1.11 -11.71 -13.36
N GLN A 46 1.23 -11.51 -14.68
CA GLN A 46 1.08 -12.54 -15.68
C GLN A 46 2.19 -13.61 -15.60
N GLU A 47 3.44 -13.22 -15.35
CA GLU A 47 4.55 -14.16 -15.13
C GLU A 47 4.26 -15.16 -13.99
N PHE A 48 3.58 -14.71 -12.95
CA PHE A 48 3.15 -15.54 -11.81
C PHE A 48 1.78 -16.21 -12.02
N LYS A 49 1.15 -16.03 -13.17
CA LYS A 49 -0.20 -16.53 -13.48
C LYS A 49 -1.23 -16.14 -12.42
N LEU A 50 -1.13 -14.92 -11.88
CA LEU A 50 -2.04 -14.43 -10.88
C LEU A 50 -3.37 -14.02 -11.53
N SER A 51 -4.46 -14.29 -10.86
CA SER A 51 -5.69 -13.52 -11.06
C SER A 51 -5.59 -12.23 -10.24
N PHE A 52 -5.76 -11.08 -10.90
CA PHE A 52 -5.54 -9.79 -10.23
C PHE A 52 -6.52 -8.72 -10.70
N GLU A 53 -6.65 -7.69 -9.86
CA GLU A 53 -7.36 -6.46 -10.18
C GLU A 53 -6.47 -5.25 -9.95
N LEU A 54 -6.71 -4.18 -10.69
CA LEU A 54 -6.02 -2.90 -10.60
C LEU A 54 -6.99 -1.85 -10.07
N LEU A 55 -6.73 -1.34 -8.88
CA LEU A 55 -7.52 -0.30 -8.21
C LEU A 55 -6.75 1.02 -8.29
N ILE A 56 -7.01 1.81 -9.32
CA ILE A 56 -6.28 3.05 -9.57
C ILE A 56 -7.04 4.21 -8.92
N TYR A 57 -6.39 4.84 -7.93
CA TYR A 57 -6.94 5.97 -7.20
C TYR A 57 -6.28 7.27 -7.64
N ASN A 58 -6.95 7.99 -8.51
CA ASN A 58 -6.56 9.33 -8.93
C ASN A 58 -7.03 10.35 -7.89
N ASP A 59 -6.12 10.78 -7.01
CA ASP A 59 -6.41 11.62 -5.84
C ASP A 59 -6.38 13.13 -6.17
N GLY A 60 -7.12 13.54 -7.21
CA GLY A 60 -7.23 14.93 -7.63
C GLY A 60 -6.05 15.40 -8.49
N SER A 61 -5.57 14.58 -9.43
CA SER A 61 -4.58 15.03 -10.43
C SER A 61 -5.12 16.14 -11.31
N THR A 62 -4.23 17.05 -11.68
CA THR A 62 -4.50 18.20 -12.56
C THR A 62 -3.83 18.08 -13.94
N ASP A 63 -3.04 17.01 -14.14
CA ASP A 63 -2.38 16.63 -15.37
C ASP A 63 -3.20 15.58 -16.16
N ASN A 64 -2.58 14.96 -17.17
CA ASN A 64 -3.23 13.95 -18.02
C ASN A 64 -3.35 12.56 -17.38
N THR A 65 -2.98 12.36 -16.11
CA THR A 65 -3.01 11.05 -15.44
C THR A 65 -4.34 10.34 -15.65
N ARG A 66 -5.48 11.03 -15.43
CA ARG A 66 -6.81 10.46 -15.59
C ARG A 66 -7.06 9.93 -17.01
N THR A 67 -6.83 10.80 -18.01
CA THR A 67 -7.08 10.48 -19.43
C THR A 67 -6.23 9.30 -19.89
N LEU A 68 -4.97 9.22 -19.44
CA LEU A 68 -4.08 8.12 -19.78
C LEU A 68 -4.60 6.79 -19.22
N VAL A 69 -5.08 6.77 -17.98
CA VAL A 69 -5.64 5.54 -17.38
C VAL A 69 -6.97 5.15 -18.05
N GLU A 70 -7.84 6.11 -18.39
CA GLU A 70 -9.09 5.84 -19.11
C GLU A 70 -8.83 5.23 -20.49
N ASN A 71 -7.80 5.70 -21.21
CA ASN A 71 -7.39 5.13 -22.50
C ASN A 71 -6.78 3.74 -22.33
N TYR A 72 -5.89 3.56 -21.35
CA TYR A 72 -5.30 2.27 -21.03
C TYR A 72 -6.38 1.20 -20.75
N ALA A 73 -7.43 1.55 -19.99
CA ALA A 73 -8.53 0.65 -19.72
C ALA A 73 -9.30 0.25 -21.00
N LYS A 74 -9.48 1.17 -21.96
CA LYS A 74 -10.12 0.89 -23.26
C LYS A 74 -9.26 -0.02 -24.14
N GLU A 75 -7.93 0.17 -24.13
CA GLU A 75 -6.98 -0.63 -24.88
C GLU A 75 -6.80 -2.04 -24.31
N HIS A 76 -7.10 -2.22 -23.00
CA HIS A 76 -6.93 -3.49 -22.29
C HIS A 76 -8.26 -3.96 -21.64
N PRO A 77 -9.32 -4.21 -22.42
CA PRO A 77 -10.66 -4.53 -21.89
C PRO A 77 -10.73 -5.84 -21.10
N ALA A 78 -9.74 -6.70 -21.23
CA ALA A 78 -9.63 -7.95 -20.47
C ALA A 78 -9.06 -7.78 -19.06
N LEU A 79 -8.47 -6.61 -18.74
CA LEU A 79 -7.97 -6.32 -17.41
C LEU A 79 -9.12 -5.91 -16.48
N PHE A 80 -9.11 -6.49 -15.28
CA PHE A 80 -10.02 -6.06 -14.22
C PHE A 80 -9.48 -4.78 -13.58
N LEU A 81 -9.82 -3.63 -14.18
CA LEU A 81 -9.31 -2.32 -13.84
C LEU A 81 -10.45 -1.41 -13.37
N HIS A 82 -10.28 -0.82 -12.19
CA HIS A 82 -11.17 0.18 -11.62
C HIS A 82 -10.43 1.51 -11.46
N LEU A 83 -10.92 2.55 -12.12
CA LEU A 83 -10.43 3.92 -11.94
C LEU A 83 -11.37 4.70 -11.03
N ILE A 84 -10.87 5.07 -9.86
CA ILE A 84 -11.56 5.90 -8.88
C ILE A 84 -10.98 7.32 -8.94
N ASN A 85 -11.82 8.29 -9.34
CA ASN A 85 -11.44 9.69 -9.45
C ASN A 85 -12.00 10.49 -8.29
N ASN A 86 -11.11 10.97 -7.40
CA ASN A 86 -11.48 11.90 -6.35
C ASN A 86 -11.55 13.33 -6.90
N GLN A 87 -12.65 14.03 -6.68
CA GLN A 87 -12.78 15.44 -7.06
C GLN A 87 -11.85 16.35 -6.24
N LYS A 88 -11.60 15.98 -4.98
CA LYS A 88 -10.68 16.64 -4.07
C LYS A 88 -9.77 15.58 -3.43
N ARG A 89 -8.54 16.00 -3.14
CA ARG A 89 -7.56 15.16 -2.49
C ARG A 89 -8.06 14.66 -1.13
N LYS A 90 -8.15 13.33 -0.97
CA LYS A 90 -8.53 12.65 0.27
C LYS A 90 -7.32 12.24 1.10
N GLY A 91 -6.20 11.98 0.45
CA GLY A 91 -4.97 11.50 1.07
C GLY A 91 -4.80 9.98 1.02
N LEU A 92 -3.52 9.58 1.13
CA LEU A 92 -3.11 8.20 0.86
C LEU A 92 -3.74 7.18 1.81
N GLY A 93 -3.75 7.45 3.11
CA GLY A 93 -4.27 6.51 4.10
C GLY A 93 -5.77 6.22 3.94
N TYR A 94 -6.57 7.25 3.64
CA TYR A 94 -8.00 7.07 3.40
C TYR A 94 -8.27 6.32 2.09
N ASN A 95 -7.57 6.67 1.02
CA ASN A 95 -7.71 5.97 -0.26
C ASN A 95 -7.25 4.51 -0.14
N TYR A 96 -6.24 4.24 0.69
CA TYR A 96 -5.72 2.89 0.89
C TYR A 96 -6.75 1.97 1.55
N ILE A 97 -7.42 2.43 2.61
CA ILE A 97 -8.46 1.65 3.27
C ILE A 97 -9.72 1.52 2.39
N ASP A 98 -10.12 2.61 1.72
CA ASP A 98 -11.23 2.60 0.77
C ASP A 98 -11.02 1.56 -0.34
N GLY A 99 -9.80 1.52 -0.92
CA GLY A 99 -9.43 0.51 -1.91
C GLY A 99 -9.49 -0.93 -1.38
N ALA A 100 -9.16 -1.15 -0.12
CA ALA A 100 -9.29 -2.47 0.48
C ALA A 100 -10.77 -2.91 0.62
N PHE A 101 -11.70 -1.97 0.81
CA PHE A 101 -13.15 -2.27 0.82
C PHE A 101 -13.72 -2.46 -0.58
N VAL A 102 -13.24 -1.73 -1.58
CA VAL A 102 -13.69 -1.82 -2.98
C VAL A 102 -13.19 -3.10 -3.64
N GLY A 103 -11.95 -3.49 -3.35
CA GLY A 103 -11.29 -4.64 -3.98
C GLY A 103 -11.84 -5.99 -3.54
N PHE A 104 -11.56 -7.01 -4.36
CA PHE A 104 -11.97 -8.41 -4.16
C PHE A 104 -10.77 -9.34 -3.89
N GLY A 105 -9.54 -8.90 -4.18
CA GLY A 105 -8.34 -9.71 -4.00
C GLY A 105 -8.20 -10.29 -2.59
N LYS A 106 -7.79 -11.56 -2.49
CA LYS A 106 -7.43 -12.17 -1.20
C LYS A 106 -6.28 -11.41 -0.53
N TYR A 107 -5.31 -11.01 -1.34
CA TYR A 107 -4.19 -10.17 -0.93
C TYR A 107 -4.37 -8.75 -1.45
N TYR A 108 -3.72 -7.80 -0.78
CA TYR A 108 -3.79 -6.38 -1.08
C TYR A 108 -2.40 -5.77 -1.02
N MET A 109 -1.99 -5.07 -2.07
CA MET A 109 -0.64 -4.53 -2.21
C MET A 109 -0.68 -3.14 -2.84
N MET A 110 -0.04 -2.16 -2.19
CA MET A 110 0.09 -0.83 -2.76
C MET A 110 1.30 -0.76 -3.71
N ILE A 111 1.07 -0.25 -4.90
CA ILE A 111 2.10 0.07 -5.89
C ILE A 111 1.99 1.55 -6.23
N CYS A 112 3.03 2.34 -5.94
CA CYS A 112 3.00 3.77 -6.27
C CYS A 112 2.95 4.00 -7.79
N GLY A 113 2.09 4.92 -8.24
CA GLY A 113 1.97 5.29 -9.67
C GLY A 113 3.20 5.97 -10.28
N ASP A 114 4.24 6.19 -9.46
CA ASP A 114 5.47 6.91 -9.79
C ASP A 114 6.60 6.05 -10.40
N ASN A 115 6.30 4.79 -10.69
CA ASN A 115 7.22 3.83 -11.31
C ASN A 115 8.51 3.54 -10.51
N SER A 116 8.50 3.77 -9.18
CA SER A 116 9.69 3.60 -8.34
C SER A 116 10.02 2.14 -7.99
N GLU A 117 9.06 1.22 -8.01
CA GLU A 117 9.29 -0.19 -7.79
C GLU A 117 9.94 -0.84 -9.02
N THR A 118 10.91 -1.73 -8.79
CA THR A 118 11.50 -2.54 -9.85
C THR A 118 10.71 -3.84 -10.07
N GLU A 119 10.77 -4.41 -11.27
CA GLU A 119 10.16 -5.72 -11.55
C GLU A 119 10.67 -6.80 -10.58
N ASP A 120 11.97 -6.81 -10.30
CA ASP A 120 12.57 -7.80 -9.39
C ASP A 120 12.04 -7.65 -7.96
N SER A 121 11.83 -6.42 -7.50
CA SER A 121 11.22 -6.18 -6.19
C SER A 121 9.79 -6.70 -6.12
N LEU A 122 8.99 -6.47 -7.16
CA LEU A 122 7.65 -7.02 -7.25
C LEU A 122 7.66 -8.55 -7.25
N ARG A 123 8.56 -9.17 -8.03
CA ARG A 123 8.73 -10.63 -8.07
C ARG A 123 9.08 -11.20 -6.70
N GLU A 124 10.04 -10.59 -5.99
CA GLU A 124 10.47 -11.05 -4.67
C GLU A 124 9.36 -10.95 -3.62
N ILE A 125 8.54 -9.89 -3.64
CA ILE A 125 7.39 -9.75 -2.74
C ILE A 125 6.32 -10.79 -3.07
N ILE A 126 5.96 -10.94 -4.35
CA ILE A 126 4.93 -11.87 -4.82
C ILE A 126 5.30 -13.33 -4.54
N LYS A 127 6.58 -13.71 -4.68
CA LYS A 127 7.08 -15.06 -4.31
C LYS A 127 6.79 -15.42 -2.84
N LYS A 128 6.67 -14.43 -1.96
CA LYS A 128 6.36 -14.62 -0.54
C LYS A 128 4.87 -14.63 -0.22
N LYS A 129 4.00 -14.44 -1.22
CA LYS A 129 2.54 -14.50 -1.05
C LYS A 129 2.14 -15.81 -0.36
N GLY A 130 1.38 -15.70 0.72
CA GLY A 130 0.88 -16.87 1.47
C GLY A 130 1.86 -17.49 2.48
N THR A 131 3.11 -17.01 2.59
CA THR A 131 4.05 -17.51 3.61
C THR A 131 3.81 -16.92 4.99
N ALA A 132 3.15 -15.75 5.05
CA ALA A 132 2.75 -15.07 6.26
C ALA A 132 1.53 -14.17 5.97
N ASN A 133 0.88 -13.62 7.01
CA ASN A 133 -0.22 -12.66 6.85
C ASN A 133 0.25 -11.35 6.23
N ILE A 134 1.54 -11.00 6.42
CA ILE A 134 2.15 -9.75 5.97
C ILE A 134 3.52 -10.05 5.36
N VAL A 135 3.79 -9.53 4.16
CA VAL A 135 5.14 -9.54 3.56
C VAL A 135 5.66 -8.11 3.57
N ILE A 136 6.69 -7.86 4.35
CA ILE A 136 7.27 -6.53 4.57
C ILE A 136 8.56 -6.38 3.74
N PRO A 137 8.57 -5.59 2.67
CA PRO A 137 9.79 -5.32 1.93
C PRO A 137 10.67 -4.32 2.68
N TYR A 138 11.99 -4.52 2.62
CA TYR A 138 12.98 -3.59 3.14
C TYR A 138 14.12 -3.38 2.16
N PHE A 139 14.71 -2.18 2.20
CA PHE A 139 15.85 -1.86 1.36
C PHE A 139 17.16 -2.29 2.03
N GLY A 140 17.96 -3.07 1.30
CA GLY A 140 19.28 -3.49 1.75
C GLY A 140 20.36 -2.46 1.48
N ALA A 141 21.60 -2.92 1.28
CA ALA A 141 22.75 -2.07 0.97
C ALA A 141 22.62 -1.29 -0.34
N GLN A 142 21.79 -1.78 -1.27
CA GLN A 142 21.54 -1.16 -2.58
C GLN A 142 20.42 -0.10 -2.56
N ASP A 143 20.13 0.50 -1.39
CA ASP A 143 19.15 1.59 -1.29
C ASP A 143 19.66 2.84 -2.02
N THR A 144 19.10 3.14 -3.20
CA THR A 144 19.51 4.26 -4.07
C THR A 144 19.00 5.63 -3.60
N ARG A 145 18.12 5.67 -2.59
CA ARG A 145 17.58 6.92 -2.05
C ARG A 145 18.68 7.83 -1.48
N ARG A 146 18.47 9.15 -1.54
CA ARG A 146 19.39 10.15 -0.98
C ARG A 146 19.75 9.83 0.47
N SER A 147 21.01 10.03 0.85
CA SER A 147 21.55 9.66 2.18
C SER A 147 20.75 10.25 3.35
N PHE A 148 20.30 11.49 3.23
CA PHE A 148 19.46 12.13 4.24
C PHE A 148 18.10 11.40 4.42
N ARG A 149 17.43 11.02 3.32
CA ARG A 149 16.18 10.26 3.36
C ARG A 149 16.36 8.88 3.99
N ARG A 150 17.49 8.21 3.70
CA ARG A 150 17.84 6.93 4.34
C ARG A 150 18.04 7.07 5.85
N LYS A 151 18.79 8.09 6.30
CA LYS A 151 19.02 8.35 7.72
C LYS A 151 17.71 8.64 8.46
N LEU A 152 16.86 9.51 7.90
CA LEU A 152 15.57 9.85 8.50
C LEU A 152 14.64 8.62 8.57
N SER A 153 14.62 7.81 7.53
CA SER A 153 13.84 6.57 7.49
C SER A 153 14.32 5.55 8.53
N ARG A 154 15.63 5.40 8.71
CA ARG A 154 16.20 4.52 9.76
C ARG A 154 15.85 5.03 11.16
N LEU A 155 15.96 6.33 11.39
CA LEU A 155 15.56 6.94 12.66
C LEU A 155 14.08 6.70 12.97
N PHE A 156 13.20 6.94 12.00
CA PHE A 156 11.78 6.65 12.13
C PHE A 156 11.52 5.18 12.50
N THR A 157 12.12 4.26 11.76
CA THR A 157 12.02 2.82 12.03
C THR A 157 12.52 2.46 13.44
N ALA A 158 13.65 3.03 13.86
CA ALA A 158 14.20 2.80 15.20
C ALA A 158 13.27 3.30 16.32
N ILE A 159 12.66 4.48 16.14
CA ILE A 159 11.68 5.05 17.09
C ILE A 159 10.44 4.15 17.18
N VAL A 160 9.86 3.71 16.06
CA VAL A 160 8.69 2.84 16.05
C VAL A 160 9.00 1.50 16.70
N ASN A 161 10.14 0.90 16.38
CA ASN A 161 10.59 -0.35 17.00
C ASN A 161 10.78 -0.20 18.51
N PHE A 162 11.42 0.88 18.96
CA PHE A 162 11.63 1.15 20.38
C PHE A 162 10.32 1.29 21.16
N ILE A 163 9.35 2.04 20.60
CA ILE A 163 8.03 2.24 21.23
C ILE A 163 7.29 0.91 21.40
N ASN A 164 7.34 0.03 20.38
CA ASN A 164 6.50 -1.18 20.35
C ASN A 164 7.24 -2.46 20.74
N GLY A 165 8.57 -2.43 20.88
CA GLY A 165 9.37 -3.63 21.17
C GLY A 165 9.51 -4.59 19.98
N TYR A 166 9.30 -4.12 18.74
CA TYR A 166 9.48 -4.90 17.52
C TYR A 166 10.85 -4.68 16.88
N GLN A 167 11.21 -5.52 15.91
CA GLN A 167 12.46 -5.44 15.16
C GLN A 167 12.21 -5.48 13.65
N VAL A 168 11.21 -4.72 13.19
CA VAL A 168 10.89 -4.59 11.76
C VAL A 168 11.95 -3.72 11.08
N LYS A 169 12.45 -4.15 9.92
CA LYS A 169 13.52 -3.43 9.20
C LYS A 169 13.03 -2.18 8.49
N TYR A 170 11.75 -2.14 8.08
CA TYR A 170 11.21 -1.01 7.36
C TYR A 170 9.67 -0.97 7.41
N TYR A 171 9.08 0.21 7.70
CA TYR A 171 7.63 0.34 7.86
C TYR A 171 6.89 0.93 6.64
N ASN A 172 7.58 1.62 5.73
CA ASN A 172 6.94 2.41 4.67
C ASN A 172 7.20 1.85 3.27
N GLY A 173 7.18 0.53 3.11
CA GLY A 173 7.40 -0.15 1.84
C GLY A 173 6.12 -0.54 1.12
N THR A 174 6.30 -1.22 0.01
CA THR A 174 5.25 -1.84 -0.81
C THR A 174 4.82 -3.17 -0.16
N VAL A 175 4.12 -3.07 0.97
CA VAL A 175 3.75 -4.24 1.78
C VAL A 175 2.62 -5.02 1.12
N LEU A 176 2.74 -6.35 1.11
CA LEU A 176 1.66 -7.26 0.72
C LEU A 176 0.93 -7.74 1.98
N HIS A 177 -0.36 -7.51 2.05
CA HIS A 177 -1.22 -7.91 3.17
C HIS A 177 -2.26 -8.92 2.74
N GLU A 178 -2.74 -9.73 3.68
CA GLU A 178 -4.09 -10.27 3.54
C GLU A 178 -5.08 -9.11 3.63
N ARG A 179 -5.94 -8.92 2.60
CA ARG A 179 -6.83 -7.76 2.46
C ARG A 179 -7.75 -7.56 3.66
N LEU A 180 -8.30 -8.64 4.22
CA LEU A 180 -9.19 -8.56 5.38
C LEU A 180 -8.53 -7.93 6.61
N ASN A 181 -7.21 -8.08 6.77
CA ASN A 181 -6.48 -7.44 7.85
C ASN A 181 -6.42 -5.91 7.67
N VAL A 182 -6.31 -5.45 6.42
CA VAL A 182 -6.35 -4.01 6.10
C VAL A 182 -7.73 -3.42 6.36
N MET A 183 -8.80 -4.13 6.01
CA MET A 183 -10.18 -3.68 6.22
C MET A 183 -10.55 -3.50 7.69
N ARG A 184 -9.86 -4.16 8.61
CA ARG A 184 -10.07 -4.01 10.06
C ARG A 184 -9.40 -2.78 10.65
N TRP A 185 -8.48 -2.17 9.91
CA TRP A 185 -7.79 -0.98 10.35
C TRP A 185 -8.62 0.28 10.10
N HIS A 186 -8.66 1.16 11.10
CA HIS A 186 -9.28 2.48 11.00
C HIS A 186 -8.18 3.54 10.99
N PRO A 187 -8.02 4.31 9.90
CA PRO A 187 -6.96 5.29 9.81
C PRO A 187 -7.18 6.44 10.80
N SER A 188 -6.20 6.72 11.64
CA SER A 188 -6.17 7.94 12.46
C SER A 188 -5.41 9.07 11.75
N SER A 189 -4.66 8.74 10.69
CA SER A 189 -3.95 9.72 9.88
C SER A 189 -4.08 9.41 8.38
N SER A 190 -4.17 10.47 7.57
CA SER A 190 -4.18 10.38 6.10
C SER A 190 -2.80 10.45 5.46
N GLY A 191 -1.75 10.68 6.27
CA GLY A 191 -0.38 10.95 5.82
C GLY A 191 0.50 9.72 5.65
N PHE A 192 1.78 9.94 5.38
CA PHE A 192 2.74 8.88 5.02
C PHE A 192 3.06 7.86 6.12
N ALA A 193 2.77 8.14 7.38
CA ALA A 193 3.06 7.23 8.49
C ALA A 193 1.91 6.23 8.79
N TYR A 194 0.83 6.25 8.00
CA TYR A 194 -0.30 5.34 8.17
C TYR A 194 0.11 3.85 8.15
N GLN A 195 1.10 3.50 7.33
CA GLN A 195 1.58 2.12 7.24
C GLN A 195 2.23 1.64 8.53
N ALA A 196 3.02 2.49 9.20
CA ALA A 196 3.64 2.12 10.47
C ALA A 196 2.57 1.92 11.56
N GLU A 197 1.55 2.79 11.57
CA GLU A 197 0.41 2.65 12.49
C GLU A 197 -0.33 1.33 12.25
N MET A 198 -0.68 1.05 10.99
CA MET A 198 -1.36 -0.18 10.60
C MET A 198 -0.55 -1.44 10.90
N LEU A 199 0.74 -1.46 10.52
CA LEU A 199 1.62 -2.60 10.76
C LEU A 199 1.78 -2.88 12.26
N THR A 200 1.97 -1.84 13.08
CA THR A 200 2.10 -2.04 14.53
C THR A 200 0.80 -2.54 15.18
N ILE A 201 -0.38 -2.17 14.65
CA ILE A 201 -1.67 -2.76 15.09
C ILE A 201 -1.73 -4.25 14.74
N MET A 202 -1.42 -4.59 13.50
CA MET A 202 -1.45 -5.98 13.05
C MET A 202 -0.46 -6.88 13.81
N LEU A 203 0.74 -6.37 14.10
CA LEU A 203 1.73 -7.07 14.92
C LEU A 203 1.26 -7.23 16.37
N ASP A 204 0.61 -6.21 16.91
CA ASP A 204 -0.03 -6.28 18.24
C ASP A 204 -1.16 -7.33 18.29
N GLU A 205 -1.82 -7.61 17.17
CA GLU A 205 -2.81 -8.69 17.01
C GLU A 205 -2.17 -10.05 16.68
N HIS A 206 -0.84 -10.17 16.84
CA HIS A 206 -0.09 -11.40 16.58
C HIS A 206 -0.16 -11.91 15.14
N LYS A 207 -0.38 -11.02 14.15
CA LYS A 207 -0.29 -11.39 12.74
C LYS A 207 1.14 -11.77 12.39
N THR A 208 1.30 -12.88 11.69
CA THR A 208 2.61 -13.35 11.23
C THR A 208 3.14 -12.46 10.12
N TYR A 209 4.44 -12.24 10.08
CA TYR A 209 5.08 -11.50 9.00
C TYR A 209 6.39 -12.17 8.55
N CYS A 210 6.74 -11.91 7.31
CA CYS A 210 8.08 -12.19 6.80
C CYS A 210 8.64 -10.94 6.15
N GLU A 211 9.96 -10.80 6.17
CA GLU A 211 10.65 -9.68 5.56
C GLU A 211 11.37 -10.12 4.28
N VAL A 212 11.31 -9.29 3.25
CA VAL A 212 11.97 -9.54 1.97
C VAL A 212 12.82 -8.35 1.56
N GLN A 213 14.08 -8.63 1.18
CA GLN A 213 14.96 -7.57 0.69
C GLN A 213 14.61 -7.23 -0.75
N VAL A 214 14.44 -5.95 -1.03
CA VAL A 214 14.11 -5.41 -2.34
C VAL A 214 15.07 -4.29 -2.73
N ALA A 215 15.17 -4.05 -4.03
CA ALA A 215 15.81 -2.86 -4.58
C ALA A 215 14.76 -1.79 -4.89
N ASN A 216 15.17 -0.54 -4.91
CA ASN A 216 14.33 0.55 -5.42
C ASN A 216 15.08 1.29 -6.53
N ARG A 217 14.31 1.99 -7.35
CA ARG A 217 14.84 2.95 -8.32
C ARG A 217 14.44 4.35 -7.85
N ASP A 218 15.36 5.31 -7.90
CA ASP A 218 14.96 6.70 -7.69
C ASP A 218 13.94 7.12 -8.76
N ARG A 219 13.00 7.99 -8.38
CA ARG A 219 12.04 8.56 -9.32
C ARG A 219 12.79 9.21 -10.49
N GLU A 220 12.40 8.88 -11.70
CA GLU A 220 12.99 9.48 -12.91
C GLU A 220 12.64 10.97 -13.03
N LYS A 221 11.44 11.36 -12.56
CA LYS A 221 10.96 12.76 -12.56
C LYS A 221 10.08 13.02 -11.34
N GLY A 222 10.01 14.29 -10.91
CA GLY A 222 9.12 14.75 -9.85
C GLY A 222 9.83 15.09 -8.53
N VAL A 223 9.21 15.96 -7.73
CA VAL A 223 9.71 16.40 -6.42
C VAL A 223 9.09 15.53 -5.33
N SER A 224 9.94 14.96 -4.47
CA SER A 224 9.46 14.21 -3.30
C SER A 224 8.70 15.16 -2.36
N ARG A 225 7.41 14.89 -2.17
CA ARG A 225 6.55 15.65 -1.23
C ARG A 225 6.75 15.25 0.23
N ALA A 226 7.60 14.27 0.53
CA ALA A 226 7.80 13.74 1.87
C ALA A 226 8.27 14.79 2.90
N PHE A 227 8.92 15.88 2.46
CA PHE A 227 9.49 16.91 3.32
C PHE A 227 8.62 18.17 3.47
N HIS A 228 7.38 18.17 2.98
CA HIS A 228 6.46 19.27 3.30
C HIS A 228 6.12 19.28 4.79
N LEU A 229 6.02 20.46 5.39
CA LEU A 229 5.69 20.65 6.81
C LEU A 229 4.45 19.86 7.25
N GLN A 230 3.41 19.81 6.42
CA GLN A 230 2.21 19.02 6.68
C GLN A 230 2.50 17.52 6.87
N ASN A 231 3.47 16.98 6.12
CA ASN A 231 3.85 15.58 6.24
C ASN A 231 4.67 15.32 7.51
N ILE A 232 5.49 16.28 7.94
CA ILE A 232 6.21 16.20 9.22
C ILE A 232 5.21 16.14 10.38
N PHE A 233 4.23 17.04 10.40
CA PHE A 233 3.16 17.03 11.43
C PHE A 233 2.35 15.72 11.40
N SER A 234 2.04 15.19 10.22
CA SER A 234 1.36 13.91 10.09
C SER A 234 2.18 12.74 10.64
N VAL A 235 3.50 12.72 10.38
CA VAL A 235 4.41 11.71 10.93
C VAL A 235 4.48 11.81 12.45
N MET A 236 4.62 13.02 13.00
CA MET A 236 4.61 13.24 14.45
C MET A 236 3.29 12.80 15.09
N HIS A 237 2.15 13.14 14.47
CA HIS A 237 0.84 12.67 14.93
C HIS A 237 0.77 11.14 14.99
N SER A 238 1.18 10.44 13.93
CA SER A 238 1.17 8.98 13.90
C SER A 238 2.11 8.36 14.95
N LEU A 239 3.29 8.94 15.20
CA LEU A 239 4.19 8.50 16.27
C LEU A 239 3.54 8.65 17.64
N LEU A 240 2.84 9.75 17.90
CA LEU A 240 2.08 9.96 19.14
C LEU A 240 0.94 8.94 19.28
N GLN A 241 0.21 8.65 18.21
CA GLN A 241 -0.86 7.64 18.22
C GLN A 241 -0.30 6.24 18.54
N ILE A 242 0.82 5.87 17.92
CA ILE A 242 1.50 4.60 18.21
C ILE A 242 1.94 4.55 19.67
N PHE A 243 2.51 5.63 20.20
CA PHE A 243 2.99 5.73 21.58
C PHE A 243 1.84 5.62 22.60
N PHE A 244 0.78 6.42 22.44
CA PHE A 244 -0.37 6.38 23.35
C PHE A 244 -1.12 5.05 23.29
N ARG A 245 -1.22 4.43 22.10
CA ARG A 245 -1.78 3.09 21.98
C ARG A 245 -0.95 2.08 22.78
N ARG A 246 0.38 2.16 22.73
CA ARG A 246 1.25 1.27 23.51
C ARG A 246 1.07 1.46 25.00
N ILE A 247 1.02 2.69 25.50
CA ILE A 247 0.75 3.00 26.90
C ILE A 247 -0.60 2.41 27.33
N ARG A 248 -1.65 2.68 26.53
CA ARG A 248 -2.99 2.17 26.85
C ARG A 248 -3.01 0.64 26.98
N ARG A 249 -2.36 -0.08 26.08
CA ARG A 249 -2.28 -1.55 26.14
C ARG A 249 -1.47 -2.05 27.34
N THR A 250 -0.48 -1.30 27.80
CA THR A 250 0.30 -1.66 28.98
C THR A 250 -0.51 -1.46 30.26
N ILE A 251 -1.32 -0.40 30.32
CA ILE A 251 -2.15 -0.08 31.50
C ILE A 251 -3.44 -0.93 31.52
N TRP A 252 -4.07 -1.14 30.38
CA TRP A 252 -5.28 -1.95 30.22
C TRP A 252 -5.04 -3.05 29.18
N PRO A 253 -4.40 -4.16 29.55
CA PRO A 253 -4.27 -5.31 28.67
C PRO A 253 -5.67 -5.87 28.40
N LEU A 254 -6.06 -5.88 27.10
CA LEU A 254 -7.31 -6.49 26.64
C LEU A 254 -7.13 -8.00 26.48
#